data_debbba7761c0a5e01d59791e58ba250c
#
_entry.id   debbba7761c0a5e01d59791e58ba250c
#
_cell.length_a   1.000
_cell.length_b   1.000
_cell.length_c   1.000
_cell.angle_alpha   90.00
_cell.angle_beta   90.00
_cell.angle_gamma   90.00
#
_symmetry.space_group_name_H-M   'P 1'
#
loop_
_entity.id
_entity.type
_entity.pdbx_description
1 polymer ?
#
loop_
_entity_poly.entity_id
_entity_poly.type
_entity_poly.pdbx_seq_one_letter_code
_entity_poly.pdbx_strand_id
1 'polypeptide(L)'
;MKHILLAASLCVAQVLAADWATQSVDNPDSPGKAVLITKDGKPVARFVHGDGQKKPFLHVYGAQGELLTNGGLDKSGKDAGKFPHHRGIYIGWKITGAGGTYDLWHLHKGEVMTVKSIAPAKVDAQGVTLVATIEWRTGKAAKEDVLLLTEARTQRITRDAAGRTQVDFQTRLEAAVDLALGGDLQHAGCHFRAHNEVADQHAGKTVYLWEPAGKAEGSGKVVSSEFKWSQLRFPIGKNWYTATQYNAPANPVEELSWRDYGRFGFFFKRDLKKSESQSLAYRFVIEPSQAPAGGLNKLSDDQAAAARAHANRAHQQFTTETARP
;
A
#
# COMPACT_ATOMS: atom_id res chain seq x y z
N MET A 1 16.00 -21.96 -67.62
CA MET A 1 15.40 -21.02 -66.62
C MET A 1 15.12 -21.81 -65.35
N LYS A 2 15.93 -21.56 -64.29
CA LYS A 2 15.75 -22.25 -63.01
C LYS A 2 14.99 -21.27 -62.07
N HIS A 3 13.78 -21.66 -61.62
CA HIS A 3 13.01 -20.90 -60.66
C HIS A 3 13.50 -21.25 -59.24
N ILE A 4 14.05 -20.27 -58.55
CA ILE A 4 14.39 -20.38 -57.11
C ILE A 4 13.14 -19.91 -56.34
N LEU A 5 12.48 -20.85 -55.64
CA LEU A 5 11.45 -20.52 -54.68
C LEU A 5 12.15 -20.11 -53.36
N LEU A 6 11.98 -18.85 -52.99
CA LEU A 6 12.35 -18.34 -51.67
C LEU A 6 11.21 -18.67 -50.70
N ALA A 7 11.45 -19.61 -49.77
CA ALA A 7 10.53 -19.88 -48.68
C ALA A 7 10.80 -18.85 -47.55
N ALA A 8 9.88 -17.90 -47.39
CA ALA A 8 9.90 -16.97 -46.25
C ALA A 8 9.39 -17.69 -45.00
N SER A 9 10.29 -18.00 -44.08
CA SER A 9 9.95 -18.57 -42.76
C SER A 9 9.39 -17.44 -41.88
N LEU A 10 8.07 -17.43 -41.66
CA LEU A 10 7.43 -16.56 -40.66
C LEU A 10 7.78 -17.11 -39.26
N CYS A 11 8.73 -16.50 -38.58
CA CYS A 11 8.89 -16.70 -37.13
C CYS A 11 7.73 -15.99 -36.40
N VAL A 12 6.69 -16.73 -36.04
CA VAL A 12 5.67 -16.26 -35.09
C VAL A 12 6.31 -16.34 -33.71
N ALA A 13 6.73 -15.19 -33.19
CA ALA A 13 7.12 -15.08 -31.78
C ALA A 13 5.88 -15.37 -30.92
N GLN A 14 5.81 -16.53 -30.31
CA GLN A 14 4.84 -16.81 -29.26
C GLN A 14 5.17 -15.90 -28.09
N VAL A 15 4.35 -14.87 -27.86
CA VAL A 15 4.34 -14.12 -26.61
C VAL A 15 3.78 -15.07 -25.56
N LEU A 16 4.66 -15.68 -24.77
CA LEU A 16 4.25 -16.45 -23.60
C LEU A 16 3.49 -15.50 -22.68
N ALA A 17 2.25 -15.83 -22.34
CA ALA A 17 1.50 -15.07 -21.34
C ALA A 17 2.27 -15.10 -20.02
N ALA A 18 2.34 -13.96 -19.32
CA ALA A 18 3.00 -13.87 -18.03
C ALA A 18 2.37 -14.88 -17.05
N ASP A 19 3.21 -15.70 -16.43
CA ASP A 19 2.76 -16.73 -15.48
C ASP A 19 2.59 -16.14 -14.09
N TRP A 20 1.37 -15.69 -13.79
CA TRP A 20 0.99 -15.24 -12.46
C TRP A 20 0.57 -16.44 -11.60
N ALA A 21 1.07 -16.49 -10.38
CA ALA A 21 0.70 -17.51 -9.41
C ALA A 21 0.54 -16.94 -7.99
N THR A 22 -0.20 -17.71 -7.16
CA THR A 22 -0.33 -17.45 -5.73
C THR A 22 -0.01 -18.71 -4.94
N GLN A 23 0.63 -18.53 -3.80
CA GLN A 23 0.93 -19.61 -2.87
C GLN A 23 0.69 -19.17 -1.43
N SER A 24 -0.03 -19.99 -0.66
CA SER A 24 -0.08 -19.81 0.80
C SER A 24 1.22 -20.33 1.41
N VAL A 25 1.89 -19.50 2.18
CA VAL A 25 3.19 -19.81 2.80
C VAL A 25 3.22 -19.35 4.26
N ASP A 26 4.15 -19.91 5.04
CA ASP A 26 4.54 -19.28 6.30
C ASP A 26 5.27 -17.97 5.97
N ASN A 27 4.99 -16.91 6.74
CA ASN A 27 5.68 -15.66 6.49
C ASN A 27 7.17 -15.78 6.87
N PRO A 28 8.11 -15.55 5.95
CA PRO A 28 9.53 -15.84 6.19
C PRO A 28 10.21 -14.87 7.17
N ASP A 29 9.65 -13.66 7.35
CA ASP A 29 10.32 -12.56 8.06
C ASP A 29 9.78 -12.35 9.49
N SER A 30 8.55 -12.82 9.77
CA SER A 30 7.88 -12.67 11.05
C SER A 30 6.81 -13.77 11.23
N PRO A 31 6.24 -13.98 12.43
CA PRO A 31 5.17 -14.95 12.62
C PRO A 31 3.97 -14.71 11.71
N GLY A 32 3.18 -15.74 11.50
CA GLY A 32 1.94 -15.71 10.73
C GLY A 32 2.06 -16.36 9.36
N LYS A 33 1.02 -16.21 8.57
CA LYS A 33 0.87 -16.74 7.22
C LYS A 33 0.97 -15.62 6.20
N ALA A 34 1.19 -15.98 4.95
CA ALA A 34 1.13 -15.04 3.86
C ALA A 34 0.60 -15.68 2.58
N VAL A 35 0.00 -14.86 1.72
CA VAL A 35 -0.24 -15.21 0.32
C VAL A 35 0.87 -14.56 -0.49
N LEU A 36 1.82 -15.36 -0.98
CA LEU A 36 2.86 -14.93 -1.89
C LEU A 36 2.28 -14.85 -3.30
N ILE A 37 2.52 -13.73 -3.98
CA ILE A 37 2.11 -13.46 -5.36
C ILE A 37 3.37 -13.36 -6.20
N THR A 38 3.45 -14.19 -7.25
CA THR A 38 4.57 -14.23 -8.17
C THR A 38 4.16 -13.94 -9.61
N LYS A 39 5.10 -13.47 -10.39
CA LYS A 39 5.03 -13.35 -11.85
C LYS A 39 6.29 -13.97 -12.45
N ASP A 40 6.15 -14.94 -13.36
CA ASP A 40 7.27 -15.68 -13.94
C ASP A 40 8.22 -16.24 -12.86
N GLY A 41 7.62 -16.80 -11.78
CA GLY A 41 8.33 -17.35 -10.62
C GLY A 41 8.99 -16.35 -9.67
N LYS A 42 8.97 -15.03 -9.97
CA LYS A 42 9.58 -13.99 -9.14
C LYS A 42 8.55 -13.32 -8.23
N PRO A 43 8.86 -13.01 -6.95
CA PRO A 43 7.95 -12.34 -6.05
C PRO A 43 7.59 -10.92 -6.53
N VAL A 44 6.30 -10.61 -6.49
CA VAL A 44 5.73 -9.30 -6.81
C VAL A 44 5.18 -8.64 -5.56
N ALA A 45 4.39 -9.40 -4.80
CA ALA A 45 3.79 -8.94 -3.55
C ALA A 45 3.57 -10.11 -2.59
N ARG A 46 3.34 -9.78 -1.32
CA ARG A 46 3.03 -10.77 -0.27
C ARG A 46 2.04 -10.16 0.71
N PHE A 47 0.84 -10.72 0.77
CA PHE A 47 -0.17 -10.34 1.75
C PHE A 47 0.06 -11.11 3.04
N VAL A 48 0.51 -10.41 4.08
CA VAL A 48 0.86 -10.98 5.39
C VAL A 48 -0.33 -10.89 6.33
N HIS A 49 -0.62 -12.00 7.04
CA HIS A 49 -1.75 -12.13 7.94
C HIS A 49 -1.54 -13.25 8.98
N GLY A 50 -2.56 -13.51 9.80
CA GLY A 50 -2.63 -14.66 10.70
C GLY A 50 -1.99 -14.43 12.07
N ASP A 51 -1.83 -15.52 12.80
CA ASP A 51 -1.41 -15.52 14.20
C ASP A 51 -0.03 -14.89 14.38
N GLY A 52 0.11 -14.07 15.42
CA GLY A 52 1.32 -13.28 15.68
C GLY A 52 1.39 -11.97 14.89
N GLN A 53 0.53 -11.77 13.89
CA GLN A 53 0.35 -10.45 13.26
C GLN A 53 -0.74 -9.67 13.96
N LYS A 54 -0.45 -8.42 14.32
CA LYS A 54 -1.45 -7.53 14.95
C LYS A 54 -2.40 -6.93 13.92
N LYS A 55 -1.95 -6.78 12.66
CA LYS A 55 -2.72 -6.28 11.52
C LYS A 55 -2.23 -6.91 10.22
N PRO A 56 -3.12 -7.13 9.24
CA PRO A 56 -2.72 -7.55 7.89
C PRO A 56 -2.18 -6.38 7.08
N PHE A 57 -1.19 -6.65 6.23
CA PHE A 57 -0.56 -5.67 5.35
C PHE A 57 0.00 -6.32 4.09
N LEU A 58 0.32 -5.50 3.09
CA LEU A 58 0.90 -5.97 1.83
C LEU A 58 2.37 -5.55 1.73
N HIS A 59 3.26 -6.53 1.57
CA HIS A 59 4.61 -6.30 1.07
C HIS A 59 4.62 -6.15 -0.45
N VAL A 60 5.53 -5.32 -0.96
CA VAL A 60 5.81 -5.16 -2.39
C VAL A 60 7.30 -5.38 -2.63
N TYR A 61 7.59 -6.08 -3.73
CA TYR A 61 8.96 -6.37 -4.17
C TYR A 61 9.31 -5.57 -5.43
N GLY A 62 10.56 -5.20 -5.57
CA GLY A 62 11.12 -4.65 -6.79
C GLY A 62 11.25 -5.70 -7.90
N ALA A 63 11.59 -5.26 -9.10
CA ALA A 63 11.72 -6.16 -10.25
C ALA A 63 12.89 -7.17 -10.12
N GLN A 64 13.88 -6.86 -9.28
CA GLN A 64 15.02 -7.72 -8.98
C GLN A 64 14.75 -8.68 -7.79
N GLY A 65 13.57 -8.60 -7.16
CA GLY A 65 13.17 -9.42 -6.01
C GLY A 65 13.51 -8.80 -4.64
N GLU A 66 14.03 -7.57 -4.60
CA GLU A 66 14.29 -6.83 -3.37
C GLU A 66 12.99 -6.44 -2.66
N LEU A 67 12.95 -6.57 -1.33
CA LEU A 67 11.81 -6.17 -0.52
C LEU A 67 11.79 -4.64 -0.36
N LEU A 68 10.75 -3.98 -0.85
CA LEU A 68 10.65 -2.51 -0.85
C LEU A 68 9.95 -1.94 0.37
N THR A 69 9.34 -2.79 1.21
CA THR A 69 8.44 -2.38 2.28
C THR A 69 8.81 -2.99 3.63
N ASN A 70 8.43 -2.32 4.72
CA ASN A 70 8.73 -2.74 6.09
C ASN A 70 7.73 -3.79 6.62
N GLY A 71 8.22 -4.80 7.36
CA GLY A 71 7.40 -5.82 8.04
C GLY A 71 7.07 -5.51 9.50
N GLY A 72 7.94 -4.77 10.17
CA GLY A 72 7.76 -4.29 11.54
C GLY A 72 7.98 -5.31 12.66
N LEU A 73 8.07 -6.60 12.37
CA LEU A 73 8.38 -7.66 13.35
C LEU A 73 9.57 -8.49 12.86
N ASP A 74 10.29 -9.05 13.80
CA ASP A 74 11.28 -10.11 13.55
C ASP A 74 10.62 -11.51 13.56
N LYS A 75 11.43 -12.57 13.33
CA LYS A 75 10.97 -13.96 13.31
C LYS A 75 10.42 -14.44 14.66
N SER A 76 10.78 -13.80 15.76
CA SER A 76 10.27 -14.11 17.10
C SER A 76 8.96 -13.38 17.42
N GLY A 77 8.49 -12.48 16.53
CA GLY A 77 7.30 -11.65 16.74
C GLY A 77 7.55 -10.40 17.58
N LYS A 78 8.82 -10.07 17.85
CA LYS A 78 9.19 -8.81 18.52
C LYS A 78 9.23 -7.68 17.52
N ASP A 79 8.97 -6.48 18.01
CA ASP A 79 9.09 -5.25 17.24
C ASP A 79 10.52 -5.12 16.66
N ALA A 80 10.64 -4.91 15.35
CA ALA A 80 11.88 -4.82 14.62
C ALA A 80 11.98 -3.51 13.82
N GLY A 81 13.15 -2.88 13.90
CA GLY A 81 13.45 -1.63 13.24
C GLY A 81 12.72 -0.42 13.83
N LYS A 82 12.81 0.71 13.13
CA LYS A 82 12.15 1.95 13.55
C LYS A 82 10.66 1.95 13.19
N PHE A 83 9.80 2.31 14.15
CA PHE A 83 8.36 2.42 13.96
C PHE A 83 7.71 1.11 13.46
N PRO A 84 7.77 0.03 14.24
CA PRO A 84 7.36 -1.32 13.84
C PRO A 84 5.85 -1.47 13.56
N HIS A 85 5.04 -0.52 14.00
CA HIS A 85 3.62 -0.46 13.71
C HIS A 85 3.29 0.02 12.28
N HIS A 86 4.28 0.60 11.55
CA HIS A 86 4.14 0.96 10.14
C HIS A 86 4.62 -0.20 9.25
N ARG A 87 3.73 -0.83 8.48
CA ARG A 87 3.98 -2.09 7.77
C ARG A 87 3.50 -2.07 6.33
N GLY A 88 4.38 -2.08 5.37
CA GLY A 88 4.03 -2.19 3.95
C GLY A 88 2.97 -1.21 3.47
N ILE A 89 1.95 -1.71 2.79
CA ILE A 89 0.71 -0.99 2.50
C ILE A 89 -0.33 -1.46 3.53
N TYR A 90 -0.81 -0.55 4.37
CA TYR A 90 -1.65 -0.83 5.52
C TYR A 90 -2.64 0.29 5.81
N ILE A 91 -3.63 0.00 6.63
CA ILE A 91 -4.70 0.92 7.04
C ILE A 91 -4.93 0.81 8.55
N GLY A 92 -5.33 1.90 9.20
CA GLY A 92 -5.66 1.91 10.63
C GLY A 92 -6.14 3.27 11.12
N TRP A 93 -6.88 3.27 12.21
CA TRP A 93 -7.35 4.46 12.95
C TRP A 93 -7.31 4.25 14.44
N LYS A 94 -7.37 5.33 15.23
CA LYS A 94 -7.94 5.29 16.57
C LYS A 94 -9.44 5.29 16.42
N ILE A 95 -10.12 4.35 17.06
CA ILE A 95 -11.58 4.20 17.00
C ILE A 95 -12.15 4.49 18.36
N THR A 96 -13.05 5.48 18.46
CA THR A 96 -13.85 5.73 19.65
C THR A 96 -15.22 5.09 19.46
N GLY A 97 -15.63 4.21 20.36
CA GLY A 97 -16.87 3.45 20.30
C GLY A 97 -16.86 2.33 21.36
N ALA A 98 -17.95 1.60 21.53
CA ALA A 98 -18.06 0.51 22.51
C ALA A 98 -17.54 0.89 23.92
N GLY A 99 -17.81 2.11 24.36
CA GLY A 99 -17.42 2.61 25.69
C GLY A 99 -15.95 3.00 25.87
N GLY A 100 -15.15 3.06 24.80
CA GLY A 100 -13.73 3.41 24.90
C GLY A 100 -13.12 3.99 23.62
N THR A 101 -11.81 4.20 23.68
CA THR A 101 -10.98 4.56 22.51
C THR A 101 -9.88 3.51 22.33
N TYR A 102 -9.83 2.90 21.16
CA TYR A 102 -8.97 1.78 20.80
C TYR A 102 -8.04 2.17 19.67
N ASP A 103 -6.74 1.90 19.84
CA ASP A 103 -5.71 2.32 18.90
C ASP A 103 -5.38 1.22 17.89
N LEU A 104 -6.21 1.10 16.83
CA LEU A 104 -5.98 0.14 15.74
C LEU A 104 -4.94 0.61 14.71
N TRP A 105 -4.26 1.72 14.99
CA TRP A 105 -3.06 2.11 14.27
C TRP A 105 -1.80 1.48 14.88
N HIS A 106 -1.58 1.64 16.19
CA HIS A 106 -0.40 1.11 16.90
C HIS A 106 -0.60 -0.30 17.43
N LEU A 107 -1.81 -0.64 17.92
CA LEU A 107 -2.15 -1.95 18.49
C LEU A 107 -1.33 -2.30 19.76
N HIS A 108 -1.09 -1.30 20.62
CA HIS A 108 -0.21 -1.46 21.79
C HIS A 108 -0.88 -2.11 22.99
N LYS A 109 -2.20 -1.99 23.11
CA LYS A 109 -2.95 -2.49 24.28
C LYS A 109 -3.60 -3.85 24.04
N GLY A 110 -3.32 -4.48 22.90
CA GLY A 110 -3.89 -5.76 22.53
C GLY A 110 -5.09 -5.69 21.60
N GLU A 111 -5.33 -4.53 21.00
CA GLU A 111 -6.21 -4.39 19.84
C GLU A 111 -5.73 -5.28 18.69
N VAL A 112 -6.63 -5.76 17.85
CA VAL A 112 -6.28 -6.66 16.76
C VAL A 112 -7.10 -6.40 15.51
N MET A 113 -6.48 -6.64 14.35
CA MET A 113 -7.13 -6.78 13.05
C MET A 113 -6.92 -8.21 12.55
N THR A 114 -7.93 -9.05 12.63
CA THR A 114 -7.83 -10.47 12.32
C THR A 114 -8.45 -10.79 10.96
N VAL A 115 -7.69 -11.40 10.06
CA VAL A 115 -8.21 -11.93 8.80
C VAL A 115 -9.06 -13.16 9.09
N LYS A 116 -10.36 -13.08 8.83
CA LYS A 116 -11.32 -14.17 9.03
C LYS A 116 -11.37 -15.12 7.85
N SER A 117 -11.24 -14.58 6.65
CA SER A 117 -11.22 -15.36 5.42
C SER A 117 -10.46 -14.66 4.31
N ILE A 118 -9.88 -15.46 3.43
CA ILE A 118 -9.36 -15.01 2.15
C ILE A 118 -10.05 -15.88 1.09
N ALA A 119 -10.77 -15.24 0.18
CA ALA A 119 -11.38 -15.94 -0.94
C ALA A 119 -10.29 -16.51 -1.87
N PRO A 120 -10.57 -17.58 -2.63
CA PRO A 120 -9.65 -18.06 -3.65
C PRO A 120 -9.20 -16.91 -4.56
N ALA A 121 -7.88 -16.77 -4.73
CA ALA A 121 -7.31 -15.71 -5.54
C ALA A 121 -7.78 -15.84 -6.99
N LYS A 122 -8.20 -14.74 -7.59
CA LYS A 122 -8.46 -14.69 -9.04
C LYS A 122 -7.17 -14.32 -9.74
N VAL A 123 -6.68 -15.23 -10.58
CA VAL A 123 -5.46 -15.08 -11.36
C VAL A 123 -5.82 -14.98 -12.83
N ASP A 124 -5.30 -13.98 -13.54
CA ASP A 124 -5.44 -13.83 -14.99
C ASP A 124 -4.11 -13.38 -15.63
N ALA A 125 -4.08 -13.22 -16.95
CA ALA A 125 -2.87 -12.84 -17.68
C ALA A 125 -2.27 -11.48 -17.26
N GLN A 126 -3.03 -10.64 -16.57
CA GLN A 126 -2.60 -9.29 -16.18
C GLN A 126 -2.17 -9.20 -14.70
N GLY A 127 -2.62 -10.15 -13.86
CA GLY A 127 -2.29 -10.08 -12.43
C GLY A 127 -3.17 -10.94 -11.53
N VAL A 128 -3.18 -10.58 -10.26
CA VAL A 128 -3.86 -11.32 -9.19
C VAL A 128 -4.81 -10.39 -8.42
N THR A 129 -6.02 -10.88 -8.14
CA THR A 129 -6.96 -10.21 -7.22
C THR A 129 -7.11 -11.07 -5.97
N LEU A 130 -6.84 -10.46 -4.81
CA LEU A 130 -7.10 -11.01 -3.49
C LEU A 130 -8.31 -10.31 -2.87
N VAL A 131 -9.18 -11.09 -2.20
CA VAL A 131 -10.29 -10.57 -1.41
C VAL A 131 -10.22 -11.15 -0.01
N ALA A 132 -10.19 -10.31 1.01
CA ALA A 132 -10.11 -10.71 2.40
C ALA A 132 -11.21 -10.05 3.24
N THR A 133 -11.76 -10.80 4.19
CA THR A 133 -12.62 -10.27 5.27
C THR A 133 -11.80 -10.14 6.54
N ILE A 134 -11.80 -8.96 7.17
CA ILE A 134 -10.98 -8.63 8.32
C ILE A 134 -11.88 -8.07 9.41
N GLU A 135 -11.75 -8.59 10.63
CA GLU A 135 -12.40 -8.03 11.81
C GLU A 135 -11.43 -7.11 12.55
N TRP A 136 -11.90 -5.92 12.91
CA TRP A 136 -11.21 -4.97 13.76
C TRP A 136 -11.85 -5.01 15.13
N ARG A 137 -11.06 -5.43 16.14
CA ARG A 137 -11.60 -5.76 17.45
C ARG A 137 -10.83 -5.04 18.56
N THR A 138 -11.49 -4.83 19.69
CA THR A 138 -10.85 -4.27 20.89
C THR A 138 -9.78 -5.22 21.46
N GLY A 139 -9.91 -6.53 21.22
CA GLY A 139 -9.00 -7.53 21.74
C GLY A 139 -8.85 -7.43 23.27
N LYS A 140 -7.62 -7.50 23.75
CA LYS A 140 -7.29 -7.37 25.18
C LYS A 140 -7.32 -5.92 25.69
N ALA A 141 -7.55 -4.93 24.84
CA ALA A 141 -7.62 -3.52 25.24
C ALA A 141 -8.92 -3.15 25.97
N ALA A 142 -9.93 -4.02 25.93
CA ALA A 142 -11.17 -3.88 26.65
C ALA A 142 -11.41 -5.09 27.60
N LYS A 143 -12.33 -4.92 28.57
CA LYS A 143 -12.72 -6.01 29.47
C LYS A 143 -13.36 -7.17 28.70
N GLU A 144 -14.14 -6.85 27.68
CA GLU A 144 -14.76 -7.79 26.74
C GLU A 144 -14.27 -7.48 25.35
N ASP A 145 -13.94 -8.53 24.58
CA ASP A 145 -13.51 -8.36 23.18
C ASP A 145 -14.69 -8.03 22.28
N VAL A 146 -14.77 -6.79 21.81
CA VAL A 146 -15.87 -6.26 21.00
C VAL A 146 -15.43 -6.12 19.53
N LEU A 147 -16.29 -6.56 18.61
CA LEU A 147 -16.14 -6.26 17.19
C LEU A 147 -16.52 -4.79 16.97
N LEU A 148 -15.57 -3.97 16.51
CA LEU A 148 -15.76 -2.56 16.19
C LEU A 148 -16.25 -2.38 14.77
N LEU A 149 -15.57 -3.00 13.80
CA LEU A 149 -15.96 -2.99 12.40
C LEU A 149 -15.47 -4.24 11.66
N THR A 150 -16.13 -4.51 10.53
CA THR A 150 -15.71 -5.51 9.54
C THR A 150 -15.20 -4.79 8.30
N GLU A 151 -14.07 -5.25 7.78
CA GLU A 151 -13.45 -4.74 6.57
C GLU A 151 -13.54 -5.79 5.46
N ALA A 152 -14.10 -5.43 4.31
CA ALA A 152 -13.99 -6.19 3.06
C ALA A 152 -12.90 -5.54 2.20
N ARG A 153 -11.72 -6.16 2.12
CA ARG A 153 -10.55 -5.66 1.40
C ARG A 153 -10.35 -6.38 0.10
N THR A 154 -10.28 -5.64 -1.00
CA THR A 154 -9.88 -6.15 -2.32
C THR A 154 -8.57 -5.51 -2.74
N GLN A 155 -7.61 -6.34 -3.17
CA GLN A 155 -6.33 -5.88 -3.70
C GLN A 155 -6.10 -6.52 -5.07
N ARG A 156 -6.02 -5.70 -6.12
CA ARG A 156 -5.61 -6.11 -7.45
C ARG A 156 -4.14 -5.76 -7.64
N ILE A 157 -3.32 -6.75 -7.91
CA ILE A 157 -1.87 -6.60 -8.08
C ILE A 157 -1.51 -6.92 -9.52
N THR A 158 -0.85 -5.97 -10.20
CA THR A 158 -0.32 -6.14 -11.56
C THR A 158 1.13 -5.67 -11.63
N ARG A 159 1.89 -6.14 -12.63
CA ARG A 159 3.26 -5.66 -12.92
C ARG A 159 3.48 -5.63 -14.42
N ASP A 160 3.91 -4.50 -14.95
CA ASP A 160 4.26 -4.37 -16.37
C ASP A 160 5.68 -4.85 -16.68
N ALA A 161 6.05 -4.79 -17.98
CA ALA A 161 7.38 -5.19 -18.44
C ALA A 161 8.51 -4.28 -17.96
N ALA A 162 8.20 -3.03 -17.59
CA ALA A 162 9.17 -2.08 -17.03
C ALA A 162 9.44 -2.33 -15.53
N GLY A 163 8.78 -3.32 -14.91
CA GLY A 163 8.89 -3.64 -13.49
C GLY A 163 8.06 -2.76 -12.57
N ARG A 164 7.17 -1.94 -13.13
CA ARG A 164 6.23 -1.11 -12.37
C ARG A 164 5.12 -1.99 -11.82
N THR A 165 5.01 -2.02 -10.50
CA THR A 165 3.94 -2.74 -9.78
C THR A 165 2.82 -1.77 -9.44
N GLN A 166 1.59 -2.14 -9.78
CA GLN A 166 0.38 -1.44 -9.38
C GLN A 166 -0.40 -2.30 -8.39
N VAL A 167 -0.89 -1.66 -7.35
CA VAL A 167 -1.80 -2.25 -6.35
C VAL A 167 -3.04 -1.38 -6.27
N ASP A 168 -4.16 -1.85 -6.80
CA ASP A 168 -5.47 -1.25 -6.55
C ASP A 168 -5.97 -1.78 -5.21
N PHE A 169 -6.03 -0.90 -4.23
CA PHE A 169 -6.47 -1.17 -2.87
C PHE A 169 -7.87 -0.60 -2.67
N GLN A 170 -8.85 -1.48 -2.56
CA GLN A 170 -10.23 -1.11 -2.27
C GLN A 170 -10.63 -1.73 -0.94
N THR A 171 -11.35 -0.97 -0.14
CA THR A 171 -11.86 -1.48 1.13
C THR A 171 -13.22 -0.87 1.44
N ARG A 172 -14.11 -1.69 2.05
CA ARG A 172 -15.37 -1.27 2.64
C ARG A 172 -15.30 -1.58 4.13
N LEU A 173 -15.37 -0.53 4.93
CA LEU A 173 -15.40 -0.58 6.40
C LEU A 173 -16.85 -0.49 6.83
N GLU A 174 -17.37 -1.52 7.50
CA GLU A 174 -18.74 -1.56 8.03
C GLU A 174 -18.73 -1.57 9.55
N ALA A 175 -19.35 -0.59 10.16
CA ALA A 175 -19.40 -0.42 11.60
C ALA A 175 -20.29 -1.48 12.27
N ALA A 176 -19.76 -2.24 13.23
CA ALA A 176 -20.54 -3.19 14.04
C ALA A 176 -21.22 -2.54 15.25
N VAL A 177 -20.73 -1.36 15.64
CA VAL A 177 -21.27 -0.49 16.71
C VAL A 177 -21.21 0.96 16.24
N ASP A 178 -21.91 1.87 16.93
CA ASP A 178 -21.67 3.30 16.73
C ASP A 178 -20.23 3.63 17.06
N LEU A 179 -19.51 4.27 16.13
CA LEU A 179 -18.10 4.57 16.30
C LEU A 179 -17.66 5.83 15.54
N ALA A 180 -16.51 6.38 15.95
CA ALA A 180 -15.81 7.42 15.25
C ALA A 180 -14.41 6.91 14.81
N LEU A 181 -14.14 6.94 13.51
CA LEU A 181 -12.79 6.83 12.95
C LEU A 181 -12.07 8.15 13.22
N GLY A 182 -11.05 8.13 14.06
CA GLY A 182 -10.31 9.30 14.50
C GLY A 182 -8.82 9.02 14.57
N GLY A 183 -8.12 9.84 15.33
CA GLY A 183 -6.68 9.76 15.54
C GLY A 183 -6.06 11.14 15.46
N ASP A 184 -4.77 11.21 15.66
CA ASP A 184 -4.04 12.41 15.26
C ASP A 184 -3.62 12.30 13.80
N LEU A 185 -3.29 13.44 13.24
CA LEU A 185 -2.98 13.65 11.83
C LEU A 185 -1.77 12.84 11.30
N GLN A 186 -1.15 12.00 12.13
CA GLN A 186 0.02 11.20 11.76
C GLN A 186 -0.18 9.71 11.98
N HIS A 187 -1.23 9.34 12.70
CA HIS A 187 -1.43 7.97 13.16
C HIS A 187 -2.83 7.47 12.81
N ALA A 188 -3.23 7.66 11.55
CA ALA A 188 -4.45 7.09 10.98
C ALA A 188 -4.43 7.11 9.46
N GLY A 189 -5.33 6.36 8.80
CA GLY A 189 -5.54 6.35 7.37
C GLY A 189 -4.94 5.16 6.65
N CYS A 190 -4.78 5.30 5.33
CA CYS A 190 -4.16 4.31 4.44
C CYS A 190 -2.76 4.79 4.03
N HIS A 191 -1.75 3.98 4.34
CA HIS A 191 -0.35 4.39 4.21
C HIS A 191 0.52 3.38 3.50
N PHE A 192 1.61 3.89 2.91
CA PHE A 192 2.78 3.15 2.46
C PHE A 192 3.94 3.36 3.44
N ARG A 193 4.68 2.28 3.73
CA ARG A 193 5.91 2.32 4.51
C ARG A 193 7.02 1.59 3.78
N ALA A 194 8.04 2.33 3.35
CA ALA A 194 9.23 1.77 2.73
C ALA A 194 10.01 0.86 3.69
N HIS A 195 10.87 0.02 3.15
CA HIS A 195 11.74 -0.89 3.89
C HIS A 195 12.52 -0.15 5.00
N ASN A 196 12.85 -0.85 6.06
CA ASN A 196 13.47 -0.24 7.24
C ASN A 196 14.87 0.33 6.95
N GLU A 197 15.55 -0.16 5.91
CA GLU A 197 16.81 0.41 5.41
C GLU A 197 16.71 1.92 5.16
N VAL A 198 15.54 2.39 4.64
CA VAL A 198 15.31 3.83 4.41
C VAL A 198 15.35 4.60 5.74
N ALA A 199 14.76 4.06 6.81
CA ALA A 199 14.78 4.69 8.12
C ALA A 199 16.17 4.66 8.79
N ASP A 200 16.92 3.59 8.58
CA ASP A 200 18.19 3.35 9.27
C ASP A 200 19.37 4.01 8.57
N GLN A 201 19.38 4.04 7.23
CA GLN A 201 20.54 4.45 6.43
C GLN A 201 20.27 5.64 5.50
N HIS A 202 18.99 5.93 5.22
CA HIS A 202 18.59 6.88 4.19
C HIS A 202 17.54 7.91 4.64
N ALA A 203 17.31 8.04 5.94
CA ALA A 203 16.49 9.12 6.47
C ALA A 203 17.08 10.47 6.02
N GLY A 204 16.23 11.36 5.51
CA GLY A 204 16.65 12.63 4.93
C GLY A 204 17.13 12.56 3.47
N LYS A 205 17.22 11.35 2.85
CA LYS A 205 17.45 11.21 1.40
C LYS A 205 16.16 11.01 0.60
N THR A 206 15.02 10.90 1.28
CA THR A 206 13.70 10.72 0.66
C THR A 206 13.19 12.04 0.08
N VAL A 207 12.48 11.96 -1.05
CA VAL A 207 11.83 13.11 -1.69
C VAL A 207 10.34 12.87 -1.75
N TYR A 208 9.56 13.89 -1.38
CA TYR A 208 8.10 13.84 -1.42
C TYR A 208 7.54 14.87 -2.38
N LEU A 209 6.53 14.46 -3.13
CA LEU A 209 5.68 15.32 -3.98
C LEU A 209 4.21 14.98 -3.69
N TRP A 210 3.32 15.95 -3.90
CA TRP A 210 1.87 15.77 -3.77
C TRP A 210 1.10 16.77 -4.62
N GLU A 211 -0.17 16.50 -4.86
CA GLU A 211 -1.07 17.36 -5.61
C GLU A 211 -2.43 17.45 -4.90
N PRO A 212 -2.99 18.66 -4.65
CA PRO A 212 -2.44 19.97 -5.04
C PRO A 212 -1.17 20.31 -4.27
N ALA A 213 -0.27 21.03 -4.94
CA ALA A 213 0.95 21.53 -4.31
C ALA A 213 0.55 22.55 -3.24
N GLY A 214 0.79 22.22 -1.98
CA GLY A 214 0.52 23.06 -0.83
C GLY A 214 1.77 23.25 0.03
N LYS A 215 1.76 24.21 0.93
CA LYS A 215 2.81 24.36 1.93
C LYS A 215 2.68 23.26 2.97
N ALA A 216 3.80 22.62 3.30
CA ALA A 216 3.84 21.74 4.46
C ALA A 216 3.66 22.56 5.72
N GLU A 217 2.68 22.17 6.56
CA GLU A 217 2.51 22.74 7.89
C GLU A 217 3.28 21.91 8.90
N GLY A 218 4.29 22.52 9.52
CA GLY A 218 5.13 21.83 10.50
C GLY A 218 5.90 20.60 9.94
N SER A 219 6.24 19.67 10.80
CA SER A 219 7.03 18.48 10.42
C SER A 219 6.19 17.41 9.72
N GLY A 220 6.04 17.52 8.40
CA GLY A 220 5.54 16.42 7.57
C GLY A 220 4.02 16.26 7.51
N LYS A 221 3.29 17.37 7.52
CA LYS A 221 1.84 17.42 7.36
C LYS A 221 1.46 18.42 6.27
N VAL A 222 0.44 18.09 5.50
CA VAL A 222 -0.18 18.99 4.55
C VAL A 222 -1.69 18.82 4.66
N VAL A 223 -2.42 19.90 4.83
CA VAL A 223 -3.88 19.90 4.97
C VAL A 223 -4.52 20.29 3.65
N SER A 224 -5.42 19.45 3.15
CA SER A 224 -6.26 19.73 1.98
C SER A 224 -7.35 18.67 1.86
N SER A 225 -8.55 19.06 1.48
CA SER A 225 -9.63 18.16 1.10
C SER A 225 -9.57 17.72 -0.39
N GLU A 226 -8.57 18.15 -1.14
CA GLU A 226 -8.48 17.98 -2.61
C GLU A 226 -7.30 17.14 -3.05
N PHE A 227 -6.68 16.35 -2.14
CA PHE A 227 -5.54 15.53 -2.51
C PHE A 227 -5.88 14.53 -3.60
N LYS A 228 -5.13 14.61 -4.70
CA LYS A 228 -5.22 13.71 -5.84
C LYS A 228 -4.26 12.55 -5.71
N TRP A 229 -3.01 12.86 -5.35
CA TRP A 229 -1.95 11.88 -5.16
C TRP A 229 -0.85 12.40 -4.24
N SER A 230 -0.08 11.47 -3.70
CA SER A 230 1.18 11.72 -3.02
C SER A 230 2.22 10.70 -3.47
N GLN A 231 3.48 11.14 -3.56
CA GLN A 231 4.59 10.36 -4.07
C GLN A 231 5.78 10.44 -3.12
N LEU A 232 6.42 9.30 -2.91
CA LEU A 232 7.70 9.15 -2.24
C LEU A 232 8.73 8.60 -3.21
N ARG A 233 9.92 9.23 -3.28
CA ARG A 233 11.10 8.66 -3.93
C ARG A 233 12.12 8.30 -2.87
N PHE A 234 12.67 7.07 -2.93
CA PHE A 234 13.53 6.51 -1.89
C PHE A 234 14.54 5.51 -2.46
N PRO A 235 15.73 5.35 -1.84
CA PRO A 235 16.71 4.34 -2.22
C PRO A 235 16.52 3.03 -1.46
N ILE A 236 16.84 1.90 -2.10
CA ILE A 236 17.08 0.58 -1.51
C ILE A 236 18.38 0.04 -2.13
N GLY A 237 19.39 -0.19 -1.33
CA GLY A 237 20.73 -0.52 -1.82
C GLY A 237 21.26 0.56 -2.76
N LYS A 238 21.56 0.18 -4.00
CA LYS A 238 22.01 1.10 -5.05
C LYS A 238 20.88 1.61 -5.95
N ASN A 239 19.67 1.05 -5.80
CA ASN A 239 18.53 1.32 -6.66
C ASN A 239 17.63 2.38 -6.04
N TRP A 240 16.99 3.17 -6.90
CA TRP A 240 15.98 4.14 -6.50
C TRP A 240 14.60 3.70 -6.95
N TYR A 241 13.63 3.96 -6.11
CA TYR A 241 12.22 3.65 -6.35
C TYR A 241 11.34 4.86 -6.10
N THR A 242 10.21 4.86 -6.78
CA THR A 242 9.12 5.79 -6.52
C THR A 242 7.89 5.00 -6.10
N ALA A 243 7.24 5.38 -5.02
CA ALA A 243 5.93 4.89 -4.63
C ALA A 243 4.94 6.06 -4.68
N THR A 244 3.89 5.93 -5.49
CA THR A 244 2.83 6.94 -5.62
C THR A 244 1.52 6.35 -5.13
N GLN A 245 0.83 7.05 -4.22
CA GLN A 245 -0.54 6.75 -3.79
C GLN A 245 -1.49 7.73 -4.46
N TYR A 246 -2.38 7.20 -5.28
CA TYR A 246 -3.49 7.93 -5.90
C TYR A 246 -4.74 7.79 -5.03
N ASN A 247 -5.43 8.90 -4.83
CA ASN A 247 -6.65 9.00 -4.05
C ASN A 247 -7.86 9.06 -4.99
N ALA A 248 -8.84 8.18 -4.82
CA ALA A 248 -10.07 8.28 -5.59
C ALA A 248 -10.88 9.52 -5.17
N PRO A 249 -11.54 10.22 -6.10
CA PRO A 249 -12.30 11.45 -5.77
C PRO A 249 -13.43 11.23 -4.74
N ALA A 250 -13.96 10.01 -4.64
CA ALA A 250 -15.00 9.66 -3.68
C ALA A 250 -14.48 9.41 -2.26
N ASN A 251 -13.16 9.30 -2.07
CA ASN A 251 -12.61 9.13 -0.74
C ASN A 251 -12.69 10.44 0.05
N PRO A 252 -13.11 10.40 1.32
CA PRO A 252 -12.87 11.52 2.20
C PRO A 252 -11.35 11.67 2.43
N VAL A 253 -10.87 12.91 2.46
CA VAL A 253 -9.49 13.23 2.79
C VAL A 253 -9.42 14.58 3.50
N GLU A 254 -8.63 14.66 4.55
CA GLU A 254 -8.42 15.89 5.32
C GLU A 254 -6.94 16.29 5.32
N GLU A 255 -6.05 15.30 5.23
CA GLU A 255 -4.64 15.51 5.42
C GLU A 255 -3.76 14.44 4.73
N LEU A 256 -2.59 14.90 4.28
CA LEU A 256 -1.46 14.05 3.91
C LEU A 256 -0.44 14.06 5.06
N SER A 257 -0.07 12.89 5.52
CA SER A 257 1.03 12.70 6.47
C SER A 257 2.22 12.05 5.78
N TRP A 258 3.43 12.57 6.01
CA TRP A 258 4.67 12.00 5.51
C TRP A 258 5.80 12.08 6.53
N ARG A 259 6.82 11.23 6.38
CA ARG A 259 7.99 11.17 7.26
C ARG A 259 9.23 10.83 6.45
N ASP A 260 10.33 11.48 6.74
CA ASP A 260 11.64 11.32 6.10
C ASP A 260 12.19 9.89 6.09
N TYR A 261 11.69 9.03 6.96
CA TYR A 261 12.01 7.60 7.01
C TYR A 261 11.17 6.73 6.06
N GLY A 262 10.52 7.32 5.06
CA GLY A 262 9.83 6.57 4.00
C GLY A 262 8.40 6.14 4.35
N ARG A 263 7.63 6.95 5.09
CA ARG A 263 6.20 6.73 5.34
C ARG A 263 5.37 7.89 4.82
N PHE A 264 4.27 7.59 4.14
CA PHE A 264 3.27 8.59 3.73
C PHE A 264 1.90 7.96 3.55
N GLY A 265 0.86 8.79 3.58
CA GLY A 265 -0.50 8.38 3.29
C GLY A 265 -1.54 9.42 3.66
N PHE A 266 -2.78 9.15 3.28
CA PHE A 266 -3.92 10.04 3.47
C PHE A 266 -4.72 9.67 4.70
N PHE A 267 -5.21 10.69 5.38
CA PHE A 267 -6.01 10.63 6.60
C PHE A 267 -7.32 11.39 6.46
N PHE A 268 -8.33 10.91 7.17
CA PHE A 268 -9.61 11.58 7.39
C PHE A 268 -10.24 11.11 8.71
N LYS A 269 -11.24 11.85 9.19
CA LYS A 269 -12.12 11.47 10.30
C LYS A 269 -13.52 11.17 9.78
N ARG A 270 -14.20 10.23 10.43
CA ARG A 270 -15.55 9.85 10.06
C ARG A 270 -16.30 9.22 11.21
N ASP A 271 -17.51 9.71 11.49
CA ASP A 271 -18.46 9.03 12.37
C ASP A 271 -19.27 8.03 11.54
N LEU A 272 -19.45 6.84 12.07
CA LEU A 272 -20.25 5.78 11.47
C LEU A 272 -21.25 5.25 12.52
N LYS A 273 -22.52 5.20 12.16
CA LYS A 273 -23.52 4.49 12.93
C LYS A 273 -23.40 2.99 12.69
N LYS A 274 -23.88 2.19 13.63
CA LYS A 274 -23.95 0.73 13.46
C LYS A 274 -24.58 0.40 12.11
N SER A 275 -23.96 -0.52 11.37
CA SER A 275 -24.32 -0.95 10.01
C SER A 275 -24.06 0.09 8.91
N GLU A 276 -23.63 1.30 9.22
CA GLU A 276 -23.09 2.21 8.19
C GLU A 276 -21.74 1.76 7.70
N SER A 277 -21.41 2.13 6.48
CA SER A 277 -20.13 1.77 5.87
C SER A 277 -19.45 2.94 5.17
N GLN A 278 -18.13 2.89 5.14
CA GLN A 278 -17.25 3.76 4.36
C GLN A 278 -16.46 2.92 3.34
N SER A 279 -16.66 3.19 2.07
CA SER A 279 -15.84 2.62 0.99
C SER A 279 -14.68 3.56 0.67
N LEU A 280 -13.51 2.96 0.40
CA LEU A 280 -12.29 3.68 0.04
C LEU A 280 -11.63 2.97 -1.15
N ALA A 281 -11.06 3.74 -2.05
CA ALA A 281 -10.29 3.23 -3.17
C ALA A 281 -8.98 4.03 -3.33
N TYR A 282 -7.86 3.32 -3.33
CA TYR A 282 -6.53 3.87 -3.57
C TYR A 282 -5.84 3.05 -4.65
N ARG A 283 -4.94 3.67 -5.38
CA ARG A 283 -3.98 2.97 -6.24
C ARG A 283 -2.57 3.31 -5.78
N PHE A 284 -1.79 2.28 -5.50
CA PHE A 284 -0.35 2.43 -5.28
C PHE A 284 0.39 1.99 -6.55
N VAL A 285 1.29 2.83 -7.03
CA VAL A 285 2.19 2.49 -8.13
C VAL A 285 3.62 2.58 -7.61
N ILE A 286 4.32 1.45 -7.65
CA ILE A 286 5.70 1.33 -7.20
C ILE A 286 6.56 0.99 -8.42
N GLU A 287 7.56 1.82 -8.72
CA GLU A 287 8.35 1.69 -9.94
C GLU A 287 9.83 2.03 -9.71
N PRO A 288 10.75 1.44 -10.50
CA PRO A 288 12.13 1.90 -10.54
C PRO A 288 12.21 3.38 -10.92
N SER A 289 13.15 4.10 -10.35
CA SER A 289 13.35 5.52 -10.63
C SER A 289 14.83 5.90 -10.65
N GLN A 290 15.14 7.13 -11.06
CA GLN A 290 16.47 7.67 -10.99
C GLN A 290 16.71 8.37 -9.66
N ALA A 291 17.97 8.49 -9.25
CA ALA A 291 18.37 9.32 -8.12
C ALA A 291 17.93 10.79 -8.32
N PRO A 292 17.66 11.51 -7.22
CA PRO A 292 17.42 12.95 -7.29
C PRO A 292 18.65 13.70 -7.85
N ALA A 293 18.45 14.55 -8.84
CA ALA A 293 19.51 15.34 -9.46
C ALA A 293 19.71 16.73 -8.82
N GLY A 294 18.77 17.17 -7.99
CA GLY A 294 18.84 18.48 -7.29
C GLY A 294 19.53 18.41 -5.92
N GLY A 295 20.10 17.25 -5.54
CA GLY A 295 20.75 17.01 -4.25
C GLY A 295 20.21 15.75 -3.56
N LEU A 296 20.63 15.48 -2.32
CA LEU A 296 20.30 14.22 -1.62
C LEU A 296 18.80 13.99 -1.43
N ASN A 297 18.03 15.05 -1.24
CA ASN A 297 16.60 15.00 -0.95
C ASN A 297 15.77 15.98 -1.80
N LYS A 298 16.28 16.38 -2.96
CA LYS A 298 15.63 17.34 -3.85
C LYS A 298 15.74 16.89 -5.30
N LEU A 299 14.62 16.87 -6.00
CA LEU A 299 14.60 16.73 -7.46
C LEU A 299 15.11 18.01 -8.13
N SER A 300 15.67 17.90 -9.32
CA SER A 300 15.78 19.07 -10.20
C SER A 300 14.38 19.54 -10.62
N ASP A 301 14.27 20.77 -11.08
CA ASP A 301 12.98 21.32 -11.52
C ASP A 301 12.40 20.48 -12.66
N ASP A 302 13.22 20.03 -13.60
CA ASP A 302 12.79 19.15 -14.70
C ASP A 302 12.29 17.79 -14.18
N GLN A 303 13.00 17.18 -13.23
CA GLN A 303 12.56 15.93 -12.61
C GLN A 303 11.23 16.11 -11.86
N ALA A 304 11.07 17.20 -11.13
CA ALA A 304 9.83 17.49 -10.41
C ALA A 304 8.67 17.74 -11.36
N ALA A 305 8.88 18.52 -12.43
CA ALA A 305 7.87 18.78 -13.45
C ALA A 305 7.44 17.49 -14.18
N ALA A 306 8.41 16.66 -14.58
CA ALA A 306 8.14 15.39 -15.25
C ALA A 306 7.37 14.42 -14.33
N ALA A 307 7.76 14.31 -13.04
CA ALA A 307 7.07 13.47 -12.06
C ALA A 307 5.63 13.93 -11.85
N ARG A 308 5.38 15.24 -11.69
CA ARG A 308 4.02 15.80 -11.56
C ARG A 308 3.16 15.54 -12.80
N ALA A 309 3.69 15.78 -14.00
CA ALA A 309 2.97 15.53 -15.23
C ALA A 309 2.61 14.05 -15.39
N HIS A 310 3.52 13.14 -15.04
CA HIS A 310 3.27 11.69 -15.05
C HIS A 310 2.17 11.31 -14.05
N ALA A 311 2.30 11.73 -12.80
CA ALA A 311 1.34 11.41 -11.74
C ALA A 311 -0.06 11.99 -12.00
N ASN A 312 -0.15 13.21 -12.57
CA ASN A 312 -1.43 13.81 -12.94
C ASN A 312 -2.16 13.00 -14.02
N ARG A 313 -1.44 12.57 -15.08
CA ARG A 313 -2.04 11.70 -16.13
C ARG A 313 -2.52 10.36 -15.55
N ALA A 314 -1.70 9.72 -14.71
CA ALA A 314 -2.06 8.45 -14.09
C ALA A 314 -3.24 8.59 -13.12
N HIS A 315 -3.35 9.72 -12.40
CA HIS A 315 -4.52 10.02 -11.57
C HIS A 315 -5.79 10.18 -12.40
N GLN A 316 -5.74 10.90 -13.53
CA GLN A 316 -6.89 11.04 -14.43
C GLN A 316 -7.38 9.67 -14.94
N GLN A 317 -6.46 8.80 -15.32
CA GLN A 317 -6.80 7.43 -15.73
C GLN A 317 -7.46 6.66 -14.57
N PHE A 318 -6.88 6.68 -13.37
CA PHE A 318 -7.44 6.02 -12.19
C PHE A 318 -8.84 6.54 -11.85
N THR A 319 -9.06 7.86 -11.92
CA THR A 319 -10.37 8.49 -11.69
C THR A 319 -11.41 7.98 -12.69
N THR A 320 -11.05 7.88 -13.97
CA THR A 320 -11.93 7.36 -15.02
C THR A 320 -12.30 5.88 -14.79
N GLU A 321 -11.34 5.07 -14.37
CA GLU A 321 -11.53 3.66 -14.09
C GLU A 321 -12.42 3.42 -12.85
N THR A 322 -12.25 4.24 -11.80
CA THR A 322 -13.03 4.13 -10.55
C THR A 322 -14.42 4.75 -10.61
N ALA A 323 -14.69 5.62 -11.58
CA ALA A 323 -16.02 6.20 -11.82
C ALA A 323 -16.95 5.29 -12.65
N ARG A 324 -16.44 4.19 -13.21
CA ARG A 324 -17.29 3.21 -13.92
C ARG A 324 -18.04 2.37 -12.89
N PRO A 325 -19.37 2.23 -13.05
CA PRO A 325 -20.22 1.45 -12.13
C PRO A 325 -19.87 -0.04 -12.12
#